data_8ad6557bd3675ee770c9330cf3fdadde
#
_entry.id   8ad6557bd3675ee770c9330cf3fdadde
#
_cell.length_a   1.000
_cell.length_b   1.000
_cell.length_c   1.000
_cell.angle_alpha   90.00
_cell.angle_beta   90.00
_cell.angle_gamma   90.00
#
_symmetry.space_group_name_H-M   'P 1'
#
loop_
_entity.id
_entity.type
_entity.pdbx_description
1 polymer ?
#
loop_
_entity_poly.entity_id
_entity_poly.type
_entity_poly.pdbx_seq_one_letter_code
_entity_poly.pdbx_strand_id
1 'polypeptide(L)'
;TQPGATRCAVLASSTRGAFSPSESAMVTASRAVPGIEVKSVAAERRKDPEARRAVMAEVDVVVLCLPDDAAREAVTIADSLGEKAPRVLDASTAHRVAPGWVFGFPELTAGQPAAIRAARKVSNPGCYPSGGIALVRPLVDAGFIAKDYPLVVHAVSGYSGGGKSMIEAFENGTAPHFEVYGLRLEHKHVPELQLYGGVTRRPIFVPSVGNYRQGMIVNVPLHLDTLSG
;
A
#
# COMPACT_ATOMS: atom_id res chain seq x y z
N THR A 1 22.08 -19.87 -9.88
CA THR A 1 20.97 -19.02 -10.38
C THR A 1 20.35 -19.72 -11.57
N GLN A 2 19.05 -20.03 -11.51
CA GLN A 2 18.32 -20.52 -12.69
C GLN A 2 18.32 -19.41 -13.75
N PRO A 3 18.68 -19.70 -15.02
CA PRO A 3 18.61 -18.72 -16.09
C PRO A 3 17.15 -18.26 -16.28
N GLY A 4 16.91 -16.95 -16.19
CA GLY A 4 15.59 -16.36 -16.38
C GLY A 4 14.80 -16.10 -15.09
N ALA A 5 15.35 -16.32 -13.90
CA ALA A 5 14.69 -15.92 -12.65
C ALA A 5 14.68 -14.39 -12.48
N THR A 6 13.52 -13.82 -12.11
CA THR A 6 13.41 -12.41 -11.74
C THR A 6 14.05 -12.20 -10.35
N ARG A 7 15.02 -11.32 -10.26
CA ARG A 7 15.68 -10.98 -8.99
C ARG A 7 14.91 -9.85 -8.32
N CYS A 8 14.47 -10.11 -7.09
CA CYS A 8 13.67 -9.18 -6.30
C CYS A 8 14.39 -8.84 -5.00
N ALA A 9 14.52 -7.57 -4.64
CA ALA A 9 14.95 -7.16 -3.32
C ALA A 9 13.77 -6.66 -2.49
N VAL A 10 13.72 -7.04 -1.21
CA VAL A 10 12.77 -6.50 -0.24
C VAL A 10 13.53 -5.69 0.78
N LEU A 11 13.23 -4.38 0.85
CA LEU A 11 13.77 -3.47 1.85
C LEU A 11 12.72 -3.25 2.94
N ALA A 12 13.08 -3.57 4.17
CA ALA A 12 12.21 -3.51 5.33
C ALA A 12 12.84 -2.74 6.49
N SER A 13 12.02 -2.15 7.36
CA SER A 13 12.47 -1.24 8.44
C SER A 13 12.83 -1.94 9.75
N SER A 14 12.47 -3.21 9.93
CA SER A 14 12.59 -3.89 11.24
C SER A 14 14.06 -4.13 11.64
N THR A 15 14.41 -3.66 12.82
CA THR A 15 15.79 -3.68 13.36
C THR A 15 16.13 -4.91 14.21
N ARG A 16 15.19 -5.80 14.48
CA ARG A 16 15.41 -7.02 15.27
C ARG A 16 14.72 -8.21 14.63
N GLY A 17 15.43 -9.00 13.86
CA GLY A 17 15.13 -10.41 13.52
C GLY A 17 13.71 -10.83 13.08
N ALA A 18 12.70 -10.09 13.46
CA ALA A 18 11.31 -10.30 13.06
C ALA A 18 10.89 -9.20 12.10
N PHE A 19 10.59 -9.57 10.87
CA PHE A 19 9.84 -8.72 9.94
C PHE A 19 8.48 -8.38 10.56
N SER A 20 7.93 -7.21 10.23
CA SER A 20 6.50 -7.00 10.49
C SER A 20 5.70 -8.09 9.77
N PRO A 21 4.48 -8.44 10.23
CA PRO A 21 3.69 -9.47 9.57
C PRO A 21 3.51 -9.22 8.06
N SER A 22 3.38 -7.96 7.63
CA SER A 22 3.30 -7.58 6.23
C SER A 22 4.64 -7.78 5.47
N GLU A 23 5.76 -7.43 6.09
CA GLU A 23 7.09 -7.64 5.52
C GLU A 23 7.41 -9.13 5.39
N SER A 24 7.11 -9.93 6.43
CA SER A 24 7.24 -11.39 6.40
C SER A 24 6.35 -12.01 5.33
N ALA A 25 5.11 -11.54 5.19
CA ALA A 25 4.17 -12.01 4.19
C ALA A 25 4.68 -11.72 2.77
N MET A 26 5.22 -10.53 2.50
CA MET A 26 5.76 -10.17 1.19
C MET A 26 7.00 -11.01 0.84
N VAL A 27 7.93 -11.17 1.77
CA VAL A 27 9.12 -12.03 1.55
C VAL A 27 8.71 -13.47 1.32
N THR A 28 7.78 -14.00 2.12
CA THR A 28 7.28 -15.37 2.01
C THR A 28 6.54 -15.55 0.68
N ALA A 29 5.65 -14.63 0.32
CA ALA A 29 4.92 -14.68 -0.94
C ALA A 29 5.87 -14.63 -2.15
N SER A 30 6.86 -13.74 -2.13
CA SER A 30 7.85 -13.66 -3.21
C SER A 30 8.68 -14.93 -3.35
N ARG A 31 9.04 -15.58 -2.24
CA ARG A 31 9.77 -16.88 -2.26
C ARG A 31 8.90 -18.04 -2.72
N ALA A 32 7.59 -17.95 -2.54
CA ALA A 32 6.65 -18.99 -2.96
C ALA A 32 6.35 -18.95 -4.47
N VAL A 33 6.66 -17.85 -5.15
CA VAL A 33 6.44 -17.74 -6.61
C VAL A 33 7.63 -18.35 -7.36
N PRO A 34 7.41 -19.40 -8.18
CA PRO A 34 8.46 -19.98 -8.98
C PRO A 34 9.14 -18.94 -9.89
N GLY A 35 10.47 -18.99 -9.98
CA GLY A 35 11.24 -18.05 -10.82
C GLY A 35 11.52 -16.69 -10.18
N ILE A 36 11.22 -16.48 -8.91
CA ILE A 36 11.65 -15.29 -8.15
C ILE A 36 12.80 -15.65 -7.21
N GLU A 37 13.93 -14.97 -7.38
CA GLU A 37 15.05 -14.99 -6.44
C GLU A 37 14.98 -13.77 -5.52
N VAL A 38 14.81 -13.98 -4.20
CA VAL A 38 14.69 -12.88 -3.24
C VAL A 38 16.04 -12.58 -2.60
N LYS A 39 16.48 -11.34 -2.74
CA LYS A 39 17.66 -10.75 -2.06
C LYS A 39 17.21 -9.81 -0.95
N SER A 40 18.03 -9.66 0.08
CA SER A 40 17.79 -8.68 1.16
C SER A 40 19.12 -8.12 1.67
N VAL A 41 19.07 -6.91 2.18
CA VAL A 41 20.21 -6.32 2.90
C VAL A 41 20.36 -7.01 4.25
N ALA A 42 21.59 -7.34 4.65
CA ALA A 42 21.88 -7.89 5.98
C ALA A 42 21.29 -7.00 7.09
N ALA A 43 20.82 -7.61 8.17
CA ALA A 43 20.06 -6.91 9.21
C ALA A 43 20.80 -5.72 9.79
N GLU A 44 22.11 -5.86 9.99
CA GLU A 44 23.01 -4.85 10.57
C GLU A 44 23.22 -3.65 9.64
N ARG A 45 23.09 -3.87 8.32
CA ARG A 45 23.33 -2.87 7.29
C ARG A 45 22.07 -2.32 6.63
N ARG A 46 20.88 -2.64 7.15
CA ARG A 46 19.59 -2.21 6.54
C ARG A 46 19.42 -0.70 6.41
N LYS A 47 20.09 0.09 7.28
CA LYS A 47 20.06 1.55 7.25
C LYS A 47 21.22 2.14 6.43
N ASP A 48 22.17 1.33 5.97
CA ASP A 48 23.32 1.74 5.20
C ASP A 48 22.92 2.00 3.73
N PRO A 49 23.00 3.26 3.24
CA PRO A 49 22.63 3.60 1.87
C PRO A 49 23.45 2.85 0.82
N GLU A 50 24.75 2.61 1.07
CA GLU A 50 25.60 1.89 0.13
C GLU A 50 25.21 0.41 0.03
N ALA A 51 24.85 -0.22 1.15
CA ALA A 51 24.35 -1.59 1.14
C ALA A 51 23.02 -1.71 0.39
N ARG A 52 22.11 -0.73 0.57
CA ARG A 52 20.86 -0.65 -0.19
C ARG A 52 21.13 -0.46 -1.68
N ARG A 53 22.02 0.47 -2.04
CA ARG A 53 22.43 0.74 -3.41
C ARG A 53 23.01 -0.50 -4.08
N ALA A 54 23.91 -1.22 -3.40
CA ALA A 54 24.52 -2.43 -3.92
C ALA A 54 23.48 -3.51 -4.25
N VAL A 55 22.54 -3.78 -3.34
CA VAL A 55 21.48 -4.77 -3.58
C VAL A 55 20.53 -4.31 -4.70
N MET A 56 20.17 -3.01 -4.74
CA MET A 56 19.32 -2.48 -5.80
C MET A 56 19.95 -2.59 -7.19
N ALA A 57 21.27 -2.45 -7.31
CA ALA A 57 21.98 -2.59 -8.58
C ALA A 57 21.99 -4.03 -9.14
N GLU A 58 21.68 -5.02 -8.31
CA GLU A 58 21.72 -6.45 -8.66
C GLU A 58 20.34 -7.07 -8.90
N VAL A 59 19.26 -6.32 -8.75
CA VAL A 59 17.90 -6.84 -8.85
C VAL A 59 17.08 -6.18 -9.95
N ASP A 60 16.08 -6.88 -10.42
CA ASP A 60 15.17 -6.39 -11.46
C ASP A 60 13.99 -5.60 -10.85
N VAL A 61 13.60 -5.96 -9.61
CA VAL A 61 12.51 -5.33 -8.85
C VAL A 61 12.94 -5.11 -7.41
N VAL A 62 12.64 -3.94 -6.85
CA VAL A 62 12.75 -3.69 -5.41
C VAL A 62 11.36 -3.43 -4.81
N VAL A 63 11.07 -4.10 -3.70
CA VAL A 63 9.84 -3.90 -2.91
C VAL A 63 10.21 -3.12 -1.65
N LEU A 64 9.58 -1.96 -1.46
CA LEU A 64 9.80 -1.08 -0.31
C LEU A 64 8.70 -1.29 0.73
N CYS A 65 9.04 -1.87 1.88
CA CYS A 65 8.19 -1.99 3.07
C CYS A 65 8.76 -1.08 4.17
N LEU A 66 8.84 0.20 3.89
CA LEU A 66 9.53 1.21 4.69
C LEU A 66 8.55 2.30 5.17
N PRO A 67 8.86 3.02 6.27
CA PRO A 67 8.22 4.31 6.57
C PRO A 67 8.42 5.30 5.43
N ASP A 68 7.52 6.28 5.32
CA ASP A 68 7.44 7.19 4.17
C ASP A 68 8.77 7.90 3.84
N ASP A 69 9.48 8.42 4.85
CA ASP A 69 10.75 9.12 4.62
C ASP A 69 11.85 8.17 4.13
N ALA A 70 11.93 6.98 4.73
CA ALA A 70 12.88 5.96 4.29
C ALA A 70 12.53 5.39 2.90
N ALA A 71 11.25 5.38 2.51
CA ALA A 71 10.82 5.01 1.17
C ALA A 71 11.25 6.08 0.14
N ARG A 72 11.10 7.37 0.45
CA ARG A 72 11.59 8.47 -0.40
C ARG A 72 13.10 8.42 -0.59
N GLU A 73 13.86 8.19 0.49
CA GLU A 73 15.31 7.99 0.41
C GLU A 73 15.67 6.78 -0.49
N ALA A 74 15.00 5.65 -0.29
CA ALA A 74 15.25 4.44 -1.08
C ALA A 74 14.96 4.65 -2.57
N VAL A 75 13.91 5.42 -2.92
CA VAL A 75 13.62 5.80 -4.31
C VAL A 75 14.72 6.68 -4.89
N THR A 76 15.24 7.64 -4.12
CA THR A 76 16.38 8.48 -4.54
C THR A 76 17.62 7.63 -4.83
N ILE A 77 17.89 6.64 -3.99
CA ILE A 77 18.99 5.69 -4.22
C ILE A 77 18.76 4.89 -5.51
N ALA A 78 17.54 4.35 -5.70
CA ALA A 78 17.21 3.61 -6.92
C ALA A 78 17.37 4.47 -8.18
N ASP A 79 16.86 5.70 -8.17
CA ASP A 79 16.96 6.63 -9.31
C ASP A 79 18.42 6.99 -9.64
N SER A 80 19.30 7.07 -8.64
CA SER A 80 20.72 7.34 -8.84
C SER A 80 21.48 6.25 -9.61
N LEU A 81 20.87 5.07 -9.79
CA LEU A 81 21.43 3.96 -10.59
C LEU A 81 21.22 4.15 -12.10
N GLY A 82 20.43 5.15 -12.52
CA GLY A 82 20.18 5.46 -13.93
C GLY A 82 19.59 4.28 -14.69
N GLU A 83 20.24 3.84 -15.77
CA GLU A 83 19.76 2.72 -16.60
C GLU A 83 19.71 1.38 -15.84
N LYS A 84 20.53 1.21 -14.81
CA LYS A 84 20.54 0.01 -13.95
C LYS A 84 19.52 0.08 -12.82
N ALA A 85 18.73 1.14 -12.72
CA ALA A 85 17.72 1.24 -11.67
C ALA A 85 16.68 0.12 -11.78
N PRO A 86 16.38 -0.60 -10.67
CA PRO A 86 15.33 -1.61 -10.67
C PRO A 86 13.96 -0.98 -10.82
N ARG A 87 12.95 -1.78 -11.14
CA ARG A 87 11.56 -1.38 -10.95
C ARG A 87 11.27 -1.27 -9.46
N VAL A 88 10.45 -0.29 -9.06
CA VAL A 88 10.11 -0.06 -7.66
C VAL A 88 8.64 -0.36 -7.41
N LEU A 89 8.36 -1.22 -6.43
CA LEU A 89 7.05 -1.41 -5.84
C LEU A 89 7.09 -0.87 -4.42
N ASP A 90 6.36 0.22 -4.15
CA ASP A 90 6.35 0.87 -2.84
C ASP A 90 5.05 0.59 -2.07
N ALA A 91 5.17 -0.02 -0.89
CA ALA A 91 4.05 -0.29 0.01
C ALA A 91 3.82 0.83 1.05
N SER A 92 4.66 1.88 1.08
CA SER A 92 4.45 3.04 1.95
C SER A 92 3.27 3.91 1.48
N THR A 93 2.97 4.97 2.22
CA THR A 93 1.99 5.97 1.78
C THR A 93 2.61 7.10 0.96
N ALA A 94 3.94 7.17 0.91
CA ALA A 94 4.70 8.28 0.33
C ALA A 94 4.37 8.57 -1.14
N HIS A 95 4.06 7.54 -1.91
CA HIS A 95 3.99 7.65 -3.37
C HIS A 95 2.62 7.27 -3.96
N ARG A 96 1.62 6.99 -3.14
CA ARG A 96 0.31 6.51 -3.62
C ARG A 96 -0.42 7.47 -4.53
N VAL A 97 -0.25 8.77 -4.29
CA VAL A 97 -0.83 9.84 -5.12
C VAL A 97 0.24 10.75 -5.74
N ALA A 98 1.50 10.32 -5.73
CA ALA A 98 2.62 11.11 -6.23
C ALA A 98 2.70 11.06 -7.76
N PRO A 99 3.04 12.18 -8.44
CA PRO A 99 3.29 12.19 -9.87
C PRO A 99 4.38 11.20 -10.29
N GLY A 100 4.21 10.58 -11.44
CA GLY A 100 5.17 9.62 -11.99
C GLY A 100 5.07 8.21 -11.41
N TRP A 101 4.11 7.95 -10.53
CA TRP A 101 3.78 6.64 -9.98
C TRP A 101 2.49 6.09 -10.57
N VAL A 102 2.49 4.79 -10.88
CA VAL A 102 1.27 4.08 -11.25
C VAL A 102 0.67 3.43 -10.01
N PHE A 103 -0.61 3.68 -9.78
CA PHE A 103 -1.33 3.08 -8.66
C PHE A 103 -1.56 1.59 -8.93
N GLY A 104 -1.09 0.73 -8.04
CA GLY A 104 -1.02 -0.72 -8.20
C GLY A 104 -2.34 -1.44 -7.93
N PHE A 105 -3.45 -0.92 -8.48
CA PHE A 105 -4.77 -1.53 -8.38
C PHE A 105 -5.25 -1.92 -9.78
N PRO A 106 -5.05 -3.18 -10.21
CA PRO A 106 -5.30 -3.60 -11.58
C PRO A 106 -6.74 -3.39 -12.05
N GLU A 107 -7.71 -3.51 -11.16
CA GLU A 107 -9.14 -3.38 -11.43
C GLU A 107 -9.61 -1.92 -11.56
N LEU A 108 -8.72 -0.94 -11.35
CA LEU A 108 -9.07 0.48 -11.35
C LEU A 108 -9.70 0.93 -12.68
N THR A 109 -9.09 0.53 -13.78
CA THR A 109 -9.60 0.78 -15.15
C THR A 109 -9.17 -0.34 -16.09
N ALA A 110 -9.82 -0.46 -17.25
CA ALA A 110 -9.47 -1.47 -18.26
C ALA A 110 -7.99 -1.40 -18.69
N GLY A 111 -7.37 -0.21 -18.72
CA GLY A 111 -5.97 -0.03 -19.08
C GLY A 111 -4.97 -0.22 -17.94
N GLN A 112 -5.43 -0.28 -16.71
CA GLN A 112 -4.57 -0.29 -15.53
C GLN A 112 -3.61 -1.49 -15.45
N PRO A 113 -4.01 -2.73 -15.79
CA PRO A 113 -3.08 -3.86 -15.78
C PRO A 113 -1.89 -3.66 -16.74
N ALA A 114 -2.13 -3.07 -17.91
CA ALA A 114 -1.07 -2.77 -18.87
C ALA A 114 -0.16 -1.65 -18.36
N ALA A 115 -0.73 -0.60 -17.76
CA ALA A 115 0.02 0.50 -17.15
C ALA A 115 0.92 -0.01 -16.01
N ILE A 116 0.42 -0.87 -15.13
CA ILE A 116 1.21 -1.47 -14.04
C ILE A 116 2.36 -2.31 -14.61
N ARG A 117 2.11 -3.13 -15.64
CA ARG A 117 3.17 -3.93 -16.27
C ARG A 117 4.26 -3.09 -16.91
N ALA A 118 3.91 -1.96 -17.51
CA ALA A 118 4.85 -1.04 -18.17
C ALA A 118 5.60 -0.13 -17.19
N ALA A 119 5.03 0.15 -16.01
CA ALA A 119 5.57 1.14 -15.09
C ALA A 119 6.91 0.74 -14.48
N ARG A 120 7.79 1.71 -14.30
CA ARG A 120 9.01 1.57 -13.50
C ARG A 120 8.74 1.75 -12.00
N LYS A 121 7.73 2.53 -11.64
CA LYS A 121 7.36 2.86 -10.25
C LYS A 121 5.88 2.57 -10.04
N VAL A 122 5.58 1.65 -9.13
CA VAL A 122 4.23 1.24 -8.77
C VAL A 122 4.03 1.45 -7.28
N SER A 123 2.97 2.14 -6.89
CA SER A 123 2.59 2.30 -5.49
C SER A 123 1.53 1.27 -5.11
N ASN A 124 1.76 0.53 -4.03
CA ASN A 124 0.79 -0.43 -3.51
C ASN A 124 -0.37 0.30 -2.82
N PRO A 125 -1.63 0.00 -3.16
CA PRO A 125 -2.81 0.62 -2.54
C PRO A 125 -2.86 0.47 -1.03
N GLY A 126 -3.46 1.43 -0.34
CA GLY A 126 -3.85 1.29 1.04
C GLY A 126 -4.96 0.24 1.22
N CYS A 127 -4.98 -0.43 2.35
CA CYS A 127 -5.96 -1.50 2.61
C CYS A 127 -7.41 -1.01 2.54
N TYR A 128 -7.77 0.05 3.25
CA TYR A 128 -9.11 0.64 3.19
C TYR A 128 -9.43 1.26 1.82
N PRO A 129 -8.51 2.01 1.18
CA PRO A 129 -8.75 2.52 -0.16
C PRO A 129 -9.04 1.44 -1.18
N SER A 130 -8.38 0.27 -1.10
CA SER A 130 -8.69 -0.84 -2.01
C SER A 130 -10.17 -1.20 -2.00
N GLY A 131 -10.76 -1.37 -0.80
CA GLY A 131 -12.20 -1.65 -0.67
C GLY A 131 -13.07 -0.47 -1.08
N GLY A 132 -12.74 0.74 -0.61
CA GLY A 132 -13.53 1.95 -0.91
C GLY A 132 -13.53 2.30 -2.40
N ILE A 133 -12.38 2.23 -3.05
CA ILE A 133 -12.25 2.49 -4.50
C ILE A 133 -13.00 1.43 -5.30
N ALA A 134 -12.88 0.15 -4.94
CA ALA A 134 -13.60 -0.94 -5.61
C ALA A 134 -15.13 -0.76 -5.57
N LEU A 135 -15.66 -0.17 -4.49
CA LEU A 135 -17.09 0.12 -4.36
C LEU A 135 -17.49 1.41 -5.10
N VAL A 136 -16.69 2.47 -5.01
CA VAL A 136 -17.06 3.82 -5.46
C VAL A 136 -16.76 4.02 -6.94
N ARG A 137 -15.54 3.65 -7.39
CA ARG A 137 -15.07 3.98 -8.73
C ARG A 137 -15.98 3.49 -9.86
N PRO A 138 -16.48 2.25 -9.84
CA PRO A 138 -17.40 1.77 -10.88
C PRO A 138 -18.70 2.57 -10.95
N LEU A 139 -19.22 3.01 -9.80
CA LEU A 139 -20.46 3.79 -9.72
C LEU A 139 -20.25 5.22 -10.24
N VAL A 140 -19.09 5.81 -9.99
CA VAL A 140 -18.71 7.13 -10.55
C VAL A 140 -18.51 7.03 -12.06
N ASP A 141 -17.80 6.01 -12.54
CA ASP A 141 -17.54 5.83 -13.97
C ASP A 141 -18.83 5.53 -14.75
N ALA A 142 -19.78 4.83 -14.15
CA ALA A 142 -21.10 4.57 -14.71
C ALA A 142 -22.09 5.75 -14.59
N GLY A 143 -21.70 6.83 -13.89
CA GLY A 143 -22.54 8.02 -13.71
C GLY A 143 -23.63 7.90 -12.64
N PHE A 144 -23.69 6.79 -11.88
CA PHE A 144 -24.64 6.65 -10.76
C PHE A 144 -24.32 7.58 -9.60
N ILE A 145 -23.05 7.83 -9.34
CA ILE A 145 -22.57 8.77 -8.31
C ILE A 145 -21.96 9.99 -9.01
N ALA A 146 -22.45 11.19 -8.71
CA ALA A 146 -21.85 12.43 -9.17
C ALA A 146 -20.43 12.58 -8.58
N LYS A 147 -19.51 13.18 -9.36
CA LYS A 147 -18.11 13.36 -8.91
C LYS A 147 -17.99 14.23 -7.66
N ASP A 148 -18.92 15.12 -7.41
CA ASP A 148 -18.99 16.00 -6.25
C ASP A 148 -19.88 15.48 -5.11
N TYR A 149 -20.35 14.23 -5.22
CA TYR A 149 -21.16 13.57 -4.19
C TYR A 149 -20.46 13.60 -2.82
N PRO A 150 -21.15 13.94 -1.73
CA PRO A 150 -20.60 14.02 -0.38
C PRO A 150 -20.36 12.62 0.20
N LEU A 151 -19.32 11.95 -0.28
CA LEU A 151 -19.04 10.57 0.01
C LEU A 151 -18.62 10.36 1.47
N VAL A 152 -19.19 9.36 2.11
CA VAL A 152 -18.79 8.85 3.42
C VAL A 152 -18.28 7.42 3.25
N VAL A 153 -17.12 7.13 3.81
CA VAL A 153 -16.54 5.79 3.87
C VAL A 153 -16.31 5.44 5.33
N HIS A 154 -16.99 4.41 5.81
CA HIS A 154 -16.79 3.85 7.15
C HIS A 154 -16.17 2.47 7.02
N ALA A 155 -15.19 2.15 7.84
CA ALA A 155 -14.54 0.85 7.76
C ALA A 155 -14.07 0.36 9.13
N VAL A 156 -14.09 -0.96 9.31
CA VAL A 156 -13.52 -1.62 10.47
C VAL A 156 -12.53 -2.69 10.03
N SER A 157 -11.35 -2.74 10.67
CA SER A 157 -10.34 -3.76 10.41
C SER A 157 -9.91 -4.47 11.68
N GLY A 158 -9.34 -5.66 11.52
CA GLY A 158 -8.57 -6.31 12.55
C GLY A 158 -7.25 -5.57 12.84
N TYR A 159 -6.75 -5.78 14.05
CA TYR A 159 -5.59 -5.04 14.58
C TYR A 159 -4.27 -5.29 13.83
N SER A 160 -4.14 -6.39 13.09
CA SER A 160 -2.93 -6.65 12.28
C SER A 160 -2.68 -5.59 11.19
N GLY A 161 -3.74 -4.87 10.76
CA GLY A 161 -3.64 -3.77 9.79
C GLY A 161 -2.94 -2.53 10.33
N GLY A 162 -2.86 -2.35 11.64
CA GLY A 162 -2.21 -1.21 12.30
C GLY A 162 -0.70 -1.36 12.53
N GLY A 163 -0.15 -2.51 12.13
CA GLY A 163 1.28 -2.79 12.27
C GLY A 163 1.68 -3.26 13.67
N LYS A 164 2.99 -3.35 13.90
CA LYS A 164 3.56 -4.04 15.07
C LYS A 164 3.06 -3.50 16.41
N SER A 165 3.05 -2.18 16.61
CA SER A 165 2.63 -1.57 17.87
C SER A 165 1.18 -1.86 18.23
N MET A 166 0.28 -1.84 17.23
CA MET A 166 -1.12 -2.16 17.43
C MET A 166 -1.31 -3.65 17.75
N ILE A 167 -0.60 -4.52 17.05
CA ILE A 167 -0.61 -5.97 17.31
C ILE A 167 -0.19 -6.22 18.77
N GLU A 168 0.94 -5.67 19.19
CA GLU A 168 1.43 -5.81 20.57
C GLU A 168 0.42 -5.30 21.61
N ALA A 169 -0.22 -4.15 21.35
CA ALA A 169 -1.20 -3.58 22.27
C ALA A 169 -2.44 -4.49 22.45
N PHE A 170 -2.96 -5.05 21.35
CA PHE A 170 -4.10 -5.98 21.41
C PHE A 170 -3.72 -7.34 22.01
N GLU A 171 -2.58 -7.91 21.63
CA GLU A 171 -2.14 -9.21 22.13
C GLU A 171 -1.76 -9.16 23.62
N ASN A 172 -1.28 -8.03 24.12
CA ASN A 172 -1.00 -7.79 25.53
C ASN A 172 -2.22 -7.31 26.34
N GLY A 173 -3.39 -7.14 25.72
CA GLY A 173 -4.62 -6.72 26.39
C GLY A 173 -4.62 -5.26 26.86
N THR A 174 -3.75 -4.41 26.32
CA THR A 174 -3.67 -2.97 26.66
C THR A 174 -4.49 -2.08 25.73
N ALA A 175 -4.93 -2.61 24.58
CA ALA A 175 -5.80 -1.90 23.65
C ALA A 175 -7.29 -2.07 24.02
N PRO A 176 -8.16 -1.10 23.67
CA PRO A 176 -9.60 -1.25 23.84
C PRO A 176 -10.15 -2.34 22.91
N HIS A 177 -11.32 -2.94 23.26
CA HIS A 177 -11.94 -3.95 22.41
C HIS A 177 -12.35 -3.42 21.02
N PHE A 178 -12.65 -2.14 20.93
CA PHE A 178 -13.01 -1.44 19.71
C PHE A 178 -12.60 0.02 19.81
N GLU A 179 -12.05 0.58 18.74
CA GLU A 179 -11.64 1.98 18.68
C GLU A 179 -11.98 2.58 17.32
N VAL A 180 -12.61 3.75 17.33
CA VAL A 180 -12.71 4.64 16.17
C VAL A 180 -11.54 5.61 16.22
N TYR A 181 -10.77 5.71 15.19
CA TYR A 181 -9.57 6.56 15.16
C TYR A 181 -9.56 7.51 13.95
N GLY A 182 -8.54 8.36 13.85
CA GLY A 182 -8.44 9.31 12.75
C GLY A 182 -9.54 10.37 12.72
N LEU A 183 -10.08 10.74 13.91
CA LEU A 183 -11.24 11.64 14.06
C LEU A 183 -10.99 13.09 13.61
N ARG A 184 -9.75 13.45 13.28
CA ARG A 184 -9.44 14.73 12.59
C ARG A 184 -9.83 14.71 11.13
N LEU A 185 -10.30 13.57 10.61
CA LEU A 185 -10.66 13.33 9.21
C LEU A 185 -9.51 13.56 8.21
N GLU A 186 -8.26 13.48 8.69
CA GLU A 186 -7.03 13.68 7.92
C GLU A 186 -6.24 12.37 7.75
N HIS A 187 -6.93 11.25 7.71
CA HIS A 187 -6.27 9.96 7.53
C HIS A 187 -5.51 9.90 6.19
N LYS A 188 -4.33 9.31 6.23
CA LYS A 188 -3.42 9.17 5.07
C LYS A 188 -4.01 8.45 3.85
N HIS A 189 -5.12 7.74 4.00
CA HIS A 189 -5.84 7.07 2.92
C HIS A 189 -6.86 7.97 2.20
N VAL A 190 -7.19 9.14 2.73
CA VAL A 190 -8.17 10.05 2.12
C VAL A 190 -7.76 10.52 0.72
N PRO A 191 -6.50 10.92 0.47
CA PRO A 191 -6.06 11.29 -0.87
C PRO A 191 -6.24 10.19 -1.92
N GLU A 192 -5.99 8.93 -1.55
CA GLU A 192 -6.19 7.78 -2.45
C GLU A 192 -7.68 7.58 -2.77
N LEU A 193 -8.53 7.59 -1.73
CA LEU A 193 -9.98 7.45 -1.88
C LEU A 193 -10.55 8.55 -2.78
N GLN A 194 -10.08 9.78 -2.65
CA GLN A 194 -10.52 10.90 -3.47
C GLN A 194 -10.07 10.75 -4.91
N LEU A 195 -8.76 10.62 -5.13
CA LEU A 195 -8.17 10.60 -6.47
C LEU A 195 -8.65 9.40 -7.29
N TYR A 196 -8.50 8.21 -6.75
CA TYR A 196 -8.79 6.97 -7.47
C TYR A 196 -10.26 6.53 -7.37
N GLY A 197 -10.99 7.01 -6.36
CA GLY A 197 -12.45 6.94 -6.35
C GLY A 197 -13.11 7.81 -7.42
N GLY A 198 -12.35 8.74 -8.02
CA GLY A 198 -12.83 9.61 -9.09
C GLY A 198 -13.73 10.75 -8.62
N VAL A 199 -13.64 11.10 -7.32
CA VAL A 199 -14.47 12.17 -6.73
C VAL A 199 -13.67 13.46 -6.56
N THR A 200 -14.33 14.60 -6.77
CA THR A 200 -13.74 15.93 -6.62
C THR A 200 -13.85 16.44 -5.18
N ARG A 201 -14.90 16.04 -4.47
CA ARG A 201 -15.09 16.40 -3.07
C ARG A 201 -14.33 15.42 -2.17
N ARG A 202 -13.63 15.95 -1.17
CA ARG A 202 -12.90 15.13 -0.19
C ARG A 202 -13.86 14.21 0.58
N PRO A 203 -13.66 12.90 0.55
CA PRO A 203 -14.49 11.96 1.32
C PRO A 203 -14.34 12.14 2.84
N ILE A 204 -15.42 11.93 3.57
CA ILE A 204 -15.35 11.70 5.01
C ILE A 204 -14.98 10.23 5.22
N PHE A 205 -13.83 9.98 5.86
CA PHE A 205 -13.37 8.62 6.15
C PHE A 205 -13.30 8.40 7.65
N VAL A 206 -14.01 7.36 8.11
CA VAL A 206 -14.11 6.98 9.53
C VAL A 206 -13.58 5.56 9.71
N PRO A 207 -12.27 5.39 9.98
CA PRO A 207 -11.68 4.08 10.23
C PRO A 207 -11.92 3.64 11.68
N SER A 208 -12.05 2.32 11.86
CA SER A 208 -12.16 1.68 13.16
C SER A 208 -11.29 0.43 13.21
N VAL A 209 -10.93 -0.01 14.41
CA VAL A 209 -10.24 -1.27 14.66
C VAL A 209 -10.97 -2.06 15.73
N GLY A 210 -11.10 -3.37 15.50
CA GLY A 210 -11.74 -4.29 16.43
C GLY A 210 -10.75 -5.31 16.98
N ASN A 211 -11.10 -5.93 18.13
CA ASN A 211 -10.30 -6.97 18.78
C ASN A 211 -10.43 -8.31 18.07
N TYR A 212 -10.02 -8.36 16.81
CA TYR A 212 -9.80 -9.56 16.02
C TYR A 212 -8.55 -9.37 15.16
N ARG A 213 -7.86 -10.46 14.85
CA ARG A 213 -6.53 -10.37 14.26
C ARG A 213 -6.54 -9.75 12.86
N GLN A 214 -7.38 -10.26 11.97
CA GLN A 214 -7.36 -9.87 10.56
C GLN A 214 -8.75 -9.91 9.93
N GLY A 215 -8.88 -9.19 8.84
CA GLY A 215 -10.13 -9.01 8.10
C GLY A 215 -10.52 -7.54 8.06
N MET A 216 -11.39 -7.18 7.13
CA MET A 216 -11.83 -5.81 6.96
C MET A 216 -13.21 -5.76 6.33
N ILE A 217 -14.04 -4.86 6.82
CA ILE A 217 -15.31 -4.48 6.20
C ILE A 217 -15.20 -3.00 5.85
N VAL A 218 -15.52 -2.65 4.62
CA VAL A 218 -15.63 -1.27 4.14
C VAL A 218 -17.06 -1.01 3.75
N ASN A 219 -17.65 0.05 4.29
CA ASN A 219 -19.03 0.48 4.02
C ASN A 219 -19.01 1.85 3.35
N VAL A 220 -19.82 1.99 2.31
CA VAL A 220 -20.05 3.25 1.61
C VAL A 220 -21.56 3.45 1.57
N PRO A 221 -22.17 4.07 2.60
CA PRO A 221 -23.61 4.33 2.61
C PRO A 221 -23.97 5.38 1.56
N LEU A 222 -25.00 5.08 0.78
CA LEU A 222 -25.50 5.94 -0.28
C LEU A 222 -26.99 6.16 -0.11
N HIS A 223 -27.45 7.38 -0.33
CA HIS A 223 -28.87 7.69 -0.42
C HIS A 223 -29.38 7.43 -1.85
N LEU A 224 -30.26 6.46 -2.02
CA LEU A 224 -30.72 6.03 -3.35
C LEU A 224 -31.45 7.13 -4.13
N ASP A 225 -32.13 8.03 -3.43
CA ASP A 225 -32.83 9.19 -4.01
C ASP A 225 -31.88 10.30 -4.52
N THR A 226 -30.60 10.20 -4.23
CA THR A 226 -29.56 11.15 -4.69
C THR A 226 -28.70 10.59 -5.81
N LEU A 227 -28.94 9.36 -6.22
CA LEU A 227 -28.21 8.71 -7.32
C LEU A 227 -28.85 9.06 -8.66
N SER A 228 -28.01 9.23 -9.68
CA SER A 228 -28.46 9.39 -11.05
C SER A 228 -28.75 8.01 -11.62
N GLY A 229 -30.00 7.67 -11.86
CA GLY A 229 -30.46 6.39 -12.42
C GLY A 229 -31.55 6.59 -13.43
#